data_52697d676f3aa4bceda394705d6cb490
#
_entry.id   52697d676f3aa4bceda394705d6cb490
#
_cell.length_a   1.000
_cell.length_b   1.000
_cell.length_c   1.000
_cell.angle_alpha   90.00
_cell.angle_beta   90.00
_cell.angle_gamma   90.00
#
_symmetry.space_group_name_H-M   'P 1'
#
loop_
_entity.id
_entity.type
_entity.pdbx_description
1 polymer ?
#
loop_
_entity_poly.entity_id
_entity_poly.type
_entity_poly.pdbx_seq_one_letter_code
_entity_poly.pdbx_strand_id
1 'polypeptide(L)'
;RAIMFRDWGRIGDNIEEPSERFNHSVDGIPYDWKFLYGVAGYHMKACEMNAAFGLVQLDKLEGFLKQRRENVKRYIENLKDCPYYTLPDDSRSPNWLAMPLQCPDRLELVNFMEDNDVQTRVTFAGNITRHPAFREYLDVFENADRIMKDGFLLGAHHGMTIDDVDSVCELLKKFADYKQKGRCSVM
;
A
#
# COMPACT_ATOMS: atom_id res chain seq x y z
N ARG A 1 14.66 -22.62 9.64
CA ARG A 1 14.52 -22.89 8.19
C ARG A 1 14.32 -21.61 7.37
N ALA A 2 13.46 -20.67 7.77
CA ALA A 2 13.25 -19.40 7.04
C ALA A 2 14.55 -18.56 6.90
N ILE A 3 15.37 -18.48 7.95
CA ILE A 3 16.66 -17.80 7.93
C ILE A 3 17.59 -18.44 6.90
N MET A 4 17.64 -19.77 6.86
CA MET A 4 18.44 -20.51 5.87
C MET A 4 18.02 -20.17 4.43
N PHE A 5 16.70 -20.17 4.14
CA PHE A 5 16.19 -19.81 2.82
C PHE A 5 16.54 -18.37 2.41
N ARG A 6 16.54 -17.44 3.35
CA ARG A 6 16.92 -16.03 3.13
C ARG A 6 18.39 -15.88 2.75
N ASP A 7 19.27 -16.74 3.30
CA ASP A 7 20.74 -16.63 3.25
C ASP A 7 21.36 -17.81 2.51
N TRP A 8 21.05 -17.98 1.24
CA TRP A 8 21.54 -19.00 0.31
C TRP A 8 21.34 -20.46 0.75
N GLY A 9 20.66 -20.73 1.83
CA GLY A 9 20.54 -22.07 2.41
C GLY A 9 21.59 -22.42 3.45
N ARG A 10 22.41 -21.45 3.89
CA ARG A 10 23.45 -21.63 4.90
C ARG A 10 22.88 -22.02 6.26
N ILE A 11 23.60 -22.88 6.98
CA ILE A 11 23.18 -23.37 8.30
C ILE A 11 23.76 -22.47 9.41
N GLY A 12 25.02 -22.03 9.28
CA GLY A 12 25.82 -21.44 10.35
C GLY A 12 26.19 -19.98 10.15
N ASP A 13 25.26 -19.12 9.74
CA ASP A 13 25.55 -17.69 9.45
C ASP A 13 26.03 -16.88 10.69
N ASN A 14 25.68 -17.31 11.91
CA ASN A 14 25.91 -16.55 13.14
C ASN A 14 27.15 -16.99 13.95
N ILE A 15 27.89 -18.01 13.50
CA ILE A 15 29.03 -18.55 14.25
C ILE A 15 30.30 -17.89 13.76
N GLU A 16 31.00 -17.16 14.66
CA GLU A 16 32.23 -16.44 14.36
C GLU A 16 33.48 -17.14 14.94
N GLU A 17 33.35 -17.80 16.09
CA GLU A 17 34.45 -18.43 16.78
C GLU A 17 35.04 -19.58 15.94
N PRO A 18 36.35 -19.57 15.60
CA PRO A 18 36.97 -20.57 14.73
C PRO A 18 36.83 -22.02 15.22
N SER A 19 36.90 -22.26 16.52
CA SER A 19 36.77 -23.58 17.11
C SER A 19 35.37 -24.18 16.91
N GLU A 20 34.33 -23.34 16.87
CA GLU A 20 32.94 -23.75 16.60
C GLU A 20 32.70 -23.89 15.09
N ARG A 21 33.26 -22.98 14.29
CA ARG A 21 33.08 -22.96 12.83
C ARG A 21 33.56 -24.24 12.15
N PHE A 22 34.71 -24.79 12.60
CA PHE A 22 35.34 -25.98 12.04
C PHE A 22 35.00 -27.28 12.80
N ASN A 23 34.06 -27.25 13.74
CA ASN A 23 33.62 -28.43 14.48
C ASN A 23 32.57 -29.25 13.71
N HIS A 24 32.60 -29.19 12.39
CA HIS A 24 31.69 -29.89 11.48
C HIS A 24 32.47 -30.58 10.36
N SER A 25 31.91 -31.62 9.82
CA SER A 25 32.47 -32.31 8.67
C SER A 25 31.37 -32.67 7.66
N VAL A 26 31.76 -32.68 6.39
CA VAL A 26 30.99 -33.22 5.28
C VAL A 26 31.75 -34.41 4.74
N ASP A 27 31.17 -35.61 4.82
CA ASP A 27 31.79 -36.86 4.39
C ASP A 27 33.18 -37.10 5.01
N GLY A 28 33.36 -36.74 6.28
CA GLY A 28 34.62 -36.83 7.02
C GLY A 28 35.63 -35.70 6.75
N ILE A 29 35.32 -34.73 5.91
CA ILE A 29 36.14 -33.56 5.61
C ILE A 29 35.74 -32.45 6.57
N PRO A 30 36.63 -31.92 7.45
CA PRO A 30 36.35 -30.76 8.29
C PRO A 30 35.97 -29.55 7.42
N TYR A 31 34.85 -28.90 7.76
CA TYR A 31 34.33 -27.83 6.93
C TYR A 31 33.80 -26.67 7.76
N ASP A 32 33.93 -25.44 7.21
CA ASP A 32 33.43 -24.24 7.87
C ASP A 32 31.91 -24.22 7.87
N TRP A 33 31.31 -24.20 9.07
CA TRP A 33 29.88 -24.13 9.31
C TRP A 33 29.17 -23.03 8.54
N LYS A 34 29.82 -21.87 8.36
CA LYS A 34 29.31 -20.75 7.58
C LYS A 34 29.05 -21.06 6.11
N PHE A 35 29.72 -22.07 5.58
CA PHE A 35 29.61 -22.48 4.18
C PHE A 35 28.94 -23.85 4.01
N LEU A 36 28.30 -24.37 5.05
CA LEU A 36 27.44 -25.52 4.94
C LEU A 36 26.03 -25.11 4.51
N TYR A 37 25.54 -25.77 3.49
CA TYR A 37 24.21 -25.52 2.90
C TYR A 37 23.26 -26.66 3.27
N GLY A 38 22.23 -26.37 4.06
CA GLY A 38 21.23 -27.36 4.48
C GLY A 38 20.01 -27.43 3.55
N VAL A 39 19.83 -26.44 2.69
CA VAL A 39 18.77 -26.36 1.67
C VAL A 39 19.26 -25.53 0.49
N ALA A 40 18.65 -25.69 -0.68
CA ALA A 40 18.78 -24.70 -1.75
C ALA A 40 18.02 -23.43 -1.35
N GLY A 41 18.73 -22.33 -1.15
CA GLY A 41 18.17 -21.07 -0.64
C GLY A 41 18.29 -19.94 -1.65
N TYR A 42 17.85 -18.73 -1.23
CA TYR A 42 17.83 -17.52 -2.01
C TYR A 42 18.69 -16.43 -1.39
N HIS A 43 19.07 -15.43 -2.18
CA HIS A 43 19.73 -14.23 -1.65
C HIS A 43 18.69 -13.14 -1.38
N MET A 44 18.15 -13.11 -0.16
CA MET A 44 17.17 -12.11 0.29
C MET A 44 17.66 -11.37 1.56
N LYS A 45 18.99 -11.28 1.75
CA LYS A 45 19.58 -10.54 2.86
C LYS A 45 19.49 -9.04 2.58
N ALA A 46 18.98 -8.29 3.56
CA ALA A 46 18.90 -6.84 3.46
C ALA A 46 20.31 -6.22 3.44
N CYS A 47 20.48 -5.15 2.67
CA CYS A 47 21.70 -4.35 2.71
C CYS A 47 21.73 -3.48 3.98
N GLU A 48 22.88 -3.37 4.63
CA GLU A 48 23.03 -2.56 5.85
C GLU A 48 22.73 -1.08 5.65
N MET A 49 23.00 -0.53 4.46
CA MET A 49 22.65 0.84 4.12
C MET A 49 21.12 1.05 4.14
N ASN A 50 20.36 0.08 3.64
CA ASN A 50 18.89 0.13 3.69
C ASN A 50 18.38 0.04 5.13
N ALA A 51 19.02 -0.78 5.97
CA ALA A 51 18.70 -0.90 7.38
C ALA A 51 19.00 0.41 8.15
N ALA A 52 20.16 1.01 7.90
CA ALA A 52 20.53 2.30 8.49
C ALA A 52 19.55 3.43 8.10
N PHE A 53 19.16 3.49 6.82
CA PHE A 53 18.12 4.42 6.36
C PHE A 53 16.80 4.15 7.06
N GLY A 54 16.41 2.87 7.18
CA GLY A 54 15.18 2.44 7.83
C GLY A 54 15.10 2.86 9.30
N LEU A 55 16.20 2.78 10.05
CA LEU A 55 16.27 3.21 11.45
C LEU A 55 15.89 4.69 11.60
N VAL A 56 16.43 5.56 10.75
CA VAL A 56 16.09 7.00 10.75
C VAL A 56 14.61 7.24 10.39
N GLN A 57 14.02 6.38 9.55
CA GLN A 57 12.59 6.49 9.23
C GLN A 57 11.70 6.03 10.41
N LEU A 58 12.15 5.03 11.18
CA LEU A 58 11.43 4.60 12.39
C LEU A 58 11.33 5.71 13.44
N ASP A 59 12.38 6.51 13.61
CA ASP A 59 12.36 7.67 14.52
C ASP A 59 11.31 8.73 14.12
N LYS A 60 10.95 8.80 12.83
CA LYS A 60 9.95 9.72 12.30
C LYS A 60 8.53 9.14 12.26
N LEU A 61 8.39 7.84 12.50
CA LEU A 61 7.15 7.09 12.24
C LEU A 61 5.93 7.68 12.95
N GLU A 62 6.04 8.03 14.23
CA GLU A 62 4.94 8.59 15.01
C GLU A 62 4.41 9.89 14.39
N GLY A 63 5.29 10.78 13.94
CA GLY A 63 4.93 12.00 13.22
C GLY A 63 4.21 11.70 11.89
N PHE A 64 4.70 10.71 11.14
CA PHE A 64 4.08 10.30 9.88
C PHE A 64 2.67 9.72 10.08
N LEU A 65 2.49 8.88 11.11
CA LEU A 65 1.21 8.29 11.44
C LEU A 65 0.19 9.36 11.90
N LYS A 66 0.63 10.33 12.69
CA LYS A 66 -0.20 11.45 13.12
C LYS A 66 -0.70 12.25 11.91
N GLN A 67 0.21 12.71 11.03
CA GLN A 67 -0.14 13.50 9.86
C GLN A 67 -1.09 12.74 8.91
N ARG A 68 -0.84 11.44 8.69
CA ARG A 68 -1.75 10.61 7.88
C ARG A 68 -3.16 10.56 8.44
N ARG A 69 -3.31 10.38 9.75
CA ARG A 69 -4.63 10.37 10.40
C ARG A 69 -5.33 11.72 10.30
N GLU A 70 -4.60 12.81 10.48
CA GLU A 70 -5.13 14.17 10.33
C GLU A 70 -5.61 14.42 8.90
N ASN A 71 -4.83 14.03 7.89
CA ASN A 71 -5.22 14.18 6.49
C ASN A 71 -6.50 13.38 6.17
N VAL A 72 -6.58 12.11 6.57
CA VAL A 72 -7.78 11.28 6.36
C VAL A 72 -9.00 11.86 7.07
N LYS A 73 -8.85 12.27 8.31
CA LYS A 73 -9.91 12.93 9.08
C LYS A 73 -10.41 14.19 8.36
N ARG A 74 -9.50 15.00 7.82
CA ARG A 74 -9.83 16.20 7.08
C ARG A 74 -10.61 15.90 5.80
N TYR A 75 -10.25 14.85 5.05
CA TYR A 75 -11.03 14.37 3.90
C TYR A 75 -12.46 14.02 4.31
N ILE A 76 -12.62 13.23 5.37
CA ILE A 76 -13.93 12.79 5.86
C ILE A 76 -14.76 13.99 6.30
N GLU A 77 -14.21 14.91 7.08
CA GLU A 77 -14.88 16.14 7.52
C GLU A 77 -15.38 16.98 6.34
N ASN A 78 -14.55 17.13 5.31
CA ASN A 78 -14.89 17.93 4.12
C ASN A 78 -15.94 17.26 3.23
N LEU A 79 -16.01 15.92 3.20
CA LEU A 79 -16.84 15.18 2.25
C LEU A 79 -18.06 14.50 2.88
N LYS A 80 -18.23 14.51 4.21
CA LYS A 80 -19.34 13.83 4.92
C LYS A 80 -20.73 14.23 4.42
N ASP A 81 -20.87 15.47 4.00
CA ASP A 81 -22.14 16.03 3.52
C ASP A 81 -22.24 15.99 1.98
N CYS A 82 -21.34 15.29 1.29
CA CYS A 82 -21.34 15.10 -0.15
C CYS A 82 -21.73 13.65 -0.50
N PRO A 83 -23.03 13.38 -0.73
CA PRO A 83 -23.53 12.00 -0.95
C PRO A 83 -23.08 11.38 -2.29
N TYR A 84 -22.41 12.14 -3.12
CA TYR A 84 -21.84 11.69 -4.38
C TYR A 84 -20.69 10.69 -4.18
N TYR A 85 -19.98 10.80 -3.06
CA TYR A 85 -18.85 9.93 -2.71
C TYR A 85 -19.24 8.95 -1.60
N THR A 86 -18.83 7.69 -1.75
CA THR A 86 -18.84 6.73 -0.64
C THR A 86 -17.52 6.85 0.10
N LEU A 87 -17.59 7.23 1.36
CA LEU A 87 -16.44 7.35 2.26
C LEU A 87 -16.11 6.00 2.92
N PRO A 88 -14.84 5.77 3.31
CA PRO A 88 -14.46 4.60 4.08
C PRO A 88 -14.98 4.68 5.51
N ASP A 89 -15.14 3.52 6.16
CA ASP A 89 -15.36 3.43 7.60
C ASP A 89 -14.02 3.68 8.35
N ASP A 90 -13.93 4.80 9.06
CA ASP A 90 -12.77 5.18 9.87
C ASP A 90 -12.94 4.92 11.37
N SER A 91 -13.98 4.22 11.78
CA SER A 91 -14.33 3.95 13.19
C SER A 91 -13.18 3.34 14.00
N ARG A 92 -12.26 2.65 13.35
CA ARG A 92 -11.06 2.05 13.95
C ARG A 92 -9.81 2.94 13.85
N SER A 93 -9.94 4.19 13.40
CA SER A 93 -8.82 5.13 13.17
C SER A 93 -7.64 4.50 12.40
N PRO A 94 -7.87 3.88 11.26
CA PRO A 94 -6.82 3.20 10.51
C PRO A 94 -5.80 4.20 9.95
N ASN A 95 -4.54 3.74 9.84
CA ASN A 95 -3.52 4.50 9.12
C ASN A 95 -3.58 4.13 7.63
N TRP A 96 -4.47 4.75 6.89
CA TRP A 96 -4.62 4.51 5.46
C TRP A 96 -3.35 4.84 4.68
N LEU A 97 -3.00 4.00 3.71
CA LEU A 97 -1.93 4.27 2.76
C LEU A 97 -2.26 5.50 1.89
N ALA A 98 -3.51 5.59 1.48
CA ALA A 98 -4.10 6.66 0.69
C ALA A 98 -5.57 6.80 1.10
N MET A 99 -6.26 7.89 0.71
CA MET A 99 -7.68 8.07 0.97
C MET A 99 -8.51 7.28 -0.04
N PRO A 100 -9.21 6.20 0.35
CA PRO A 100 -10.06 5.42 -0.54
C PRO A 100 -11.44 6.03 -0.64
N LEU A 101 -11.90 6.27 -1.87
CA LEU A 101 -13.24 6.78 -2.17
C LEU A 101 -13.88 5.95 -3.28
N GLN A 102 -15.21 6.03 -3.41
CA GLN A 102 -15.93 5.47 -4.54
C GLN A 102 -16.91 6.49 -5.10
N CYS A 103 -17.08 6.51 -6.42
CA CYS A 103 -18.13 7.27 -7.08
C CYS A 103 -18.57 6.57 -8.39
N PRO A 104 -19.81 6.80 -8.85
CA PRO A 104 -20.34 6.13 -10.04
C PRO A 104 -19.63 6.53 -11.34
N ASP A 105 -19.12 7.75 -11.42
CA ASP A 105 -18.49 8.32 -12.61
C ASP A 105 -16.94 8.36 -12.46
N ARG A 106 -16.36 7.31 -11.86
CA ARG A 106 -14.91 7.24 -11.52
C ARG A 106 -13.99 7.63 -12.67
N LEU A 107 -14.22 7.14 -13.89
CA LEU A 107 -13.34 7.43 -15.03
C LEU A 107 -13.28 8.92 -15.36
N GLU A 108 -14.45 9.56 -15.40
CA GLU A 108 -14.53 11.00 -15.67
C GLU A 108 -13.92 11.82 -14.53
N LEU A 109 -14.15 11.39 -13.28
CA LEU A 109 -13.53 12.01 -12.11
C LEU A 109 -12.02 11.92 -12.15
N VAL A 110 -11.46 10.74 -12.43
CA VAL A 110 -10.02 10.54 -12.52
C VAL A 110 -9.40 11.47 -13.56
N ASN A 111 -9.97 11.54 -14.76
CA ASN A 111 -9.51 12.45 -15.80
C ASN A 111 -9.58 13.92 -15.33
N PHE A 112 -10.70 14.32 -14.72
CA PHE A 112 -10.85 15.67 -14.19
C PHE A 112 -9.81 16.02 -13.11
N MET A 113 -9.50 15.06 -12.22
CA MET A 113 -8.49 15.29 -11.17
C MET A 113 -7.07 15.38 -11.75
N GLU A 114 -6.71 14.50 -12.68
CA GLU A 114 -5.41 14.51 -13.36
C GLU A 114 -5.23 15.79 -14.21
N ASP A 115 -6.30 16.29 -14.86
CA ASP A 115 -6.31 17.58 -15.58
C ASP A 115 -6.13 18.80 -14.65
N ASN A 116 -6.33 18.61 -13.35
CA ASN A 116 -6.10 19.62 -12.30
C ASN A 116 -4.88 19.29 -11.42
N ASP A 117 -3.90 18.57 -11.95
CA ASP A 117 -2.62 18.22 -11.31
C ASP A 117 -2.77 17.39 -10.03
N VAL A 118 -3.89 16.68 -9.84
CA VAL A 118 -4.10 15.77 -8.72
C VAL A 118 -3.97 14.33 -9.18
N GLN A 119 -2.85 13.70 -8.85
CA GLN A 119 -2.59 12.31 -9.19
C GLN A 119 -3.53 11.36 -8.44
N THR A 120 -4.14 10.43 -9.17
CA THR A 120 -5.05 9.42 -8.66
C THR A 120 -4.55 8.00 -8.88
N ARG A 121 -5.16 7.03 -8.23
CA ARG A 121 -4.97 5.59 -8.49
C ARG A 121 -6.31 4.89 -8.37
N VAL A 122 -6.46 3.77 -9.07
CA VAL A 122 -7.55 2.83 -8.80
C VAL A 122 -7.33 2.10 -7.47
N THR A 123 -8.39 1.61 -6.85
CA THR A 123 -8.29 0.90 -5.58
C THR A 123 -7.71 -0.49 -5.79
N PHE A 124 -6.40 -0.57 -5.97
CA PHE A 124 -5.60 -1.78 -6.19
C PHE A 124 -6.19 -2.68 -7.29
N ALA A 125 -6.29 -3.98 -7.00
CA ALA A 125 -6.76 -4.97 -7.96
C ALA A 125 -8.29 -5.07 -8.06
N GLY A 126 -9.04 -4.52 -7.10
CA GLY A 126 -10.49 -4.80 -7.02
C GLY A 126 -10.77 -6.31 -6.94
N ASN A 127 -11.54 -6.86 -7.85
CA ASN A 127 -11.74 -8.31 -7.96
C ASN A 127 -10.58 -8.94 -8.74
N ILE A 128 -9.61 -9.50 -8.03
CA ILE A 128 -8.40 -10.10 -8.61
C ILE A 128 -8.71 -11.25 -9.58
N THR A 129 -9.83 -11.95 -9.40
CA THR A 129 -10.21 -13.07 -10.26
C THR A 129 -10.62 -12.63 -11.68
N ARG A 130 -10.87 -11.34 -11.89
CA ARG A 130 -11.13 -10.75 -13.21
C ARG A 130 -9.85 -10.44 -14.00
N HIS A 131 -8.69 -10.47 -13.34
CA HIS A 131 -7.41 -10.22 -14.00
C HIS A 131 -6.96 -11.43 -14.83
N PRO A 132 -6.26 -11.24 -15.97
CA PRO A 132 -5.87 -12.33 -16.87
C PRO A 132 -5.16 -13.49 -16.19
N ALA A 133 -4.24 -13.21 -15.25
CA ALA A 133 -3.44 -14.22 -14.56
C ALA A 133 -4.26 -15.13 -13.62
N PHE A 134 -5.46 -14.71 -13.22
CA PHE A 134 -6.31 -15.42 -12.26
C PHE A 134 -7.68 -15.78 -12.84
N ARG A 135 -7.80 -15.75 -14.16
CA ARG A 135 -9.08 -15.94 -14.86
C ARG A 135 -9.70 -17.32 -14.64
N GLU A 136 -8.90 -18.32 -14.35
CA GLU A 136 -9.36 -19.68 -14.00
C GLU A 136 -10.15 -19.72 -12.68
N TYR A 137 -9.97 -18.72 -11.79
CA TYR A 137 -10.67 -18.57 -10.52
C TYR A 137 -11.83 -17.57 -10.60
N LEU A 138 -12.26 -17.19 -11.82
CA LEU A 138 -13.27 -16.14 -12.02
C LEU A 138 -14.54 -16.44 -11.20
N ASP A 139 -14.89 -15.49 -10.34
CA ASP A 139 -16.13 -15.51 -9.57
C ASP A 139 -16.64 -14.09 -9.32
N VAL A 140 -17.90 -13.98 -8.90
CA VAL A 140 -18.56 -12.72 -8.59
C VAL A 140 -18.41 -12.42 -7.10
N PHE A 141 -17.70 -11.34 -6.81
CA PHE A 141 -17.54 -10.80 -5.47
C PHE A 141 -18.09 -9.37 -5.47
N GLU A 142 -19.36 -9.21 -5.14
CA GLU A 142 -20.11 -7.94 -5.30
C GLU A 142 -19.37 -6.70 -4.77
N ASN A 143 -18.79 -6.77 -3.57
CA ASN A 143 -18.04 -5.66 -3.00
C ASN A 143 -16.73 -5.40 -3.74
N ALA A 144 -15.98 -6.46 -4.10
CA ALA A 144 -14.73 -6.33 -4.85
C ALA A 144 -14.98 -5.82 -6.28
N ASP A 145 -16.06 -6.29 -6.91
CA ASP A 145 -16.49 -5.84 -8.23
C ASP A 145 -16.93 -4.37 -8.22
N ARG A 146 -17.65 -3.93 -7.17
CA ARG A 146 -18.01 -2.53 -6.99
C ARG A 146 -16.77 -1.66 -6.77
N ILE A 147 -15.84 -2.07 -5.92
CA ILE A 147 -14.57 -1.36 -5.70
C ILE A 147 -13.78 -1.28 -7.01
N MET A 148 -13.73 -2.36 -7.78
CA MET A 148 -13.04 -2.38 -9.08
C MET A 148 -13.65 -1.38 -10.06
N LYS A 149 -14.96 -1.20 -10.05
CA LYS A 149 -15.69 -0.29 -10.93
C LYS A 149 -15.59 1.16 -10.48
N ASP A 150 -15.87 1.43 -9.21
CA ASP A 150 -16.18 2.76 -8.68
C ASP A 150 -15.06 3.31 -7.76
N GLY A 151 -14.11 2.45 -7.33
CA GLY A 151 -13.09 2.78 -6.36
C GLY A 151 -11.89 3.54 -6.93
N PHE A 152 -11.42 4.55 -6.21
CA PHE A 152 -10.19 5.29 -6.50
C PHE A 152 -9.49 5.72 -5.20
N LEU A 153 -8.22 6.09 -5.32
CA LEU A 153 -7.37 6.50 -4.21
C LEU A 153 -6.80 7.89 -4.48
N LEU A 154 -6.78 8.70 -3.43
CA LEU A 154 -6.11 10.01 -3.38
C LEU A 154 -4.96 9.98 -2.38
N GLY A 155 -4.02 10.89 -2.52
CA GLY A 155 -2.93 11.07 -1.57
C GLY A 155 -3.47 11.37 -0.16
N ALA A 156 -2.88 10.73 0.87
CA ALA A 156 -3.12 11.04 2.28
C ALA A 156 -1.81 10.87 3.07
N HIS A 157 -0.66 11.01 2.39
CA HIS A 157 0.64 10.76 2.99
C HIS A 157 1.10 11.94 3.86
N HIS A 158 2.09 11.69 4.68
CA HIS A 158 2.62 12.65 5.66
C HIS A 158 3.31 13.88 5.05
N GLY A 159 3.61 13.87 3.75
CA GLY A 159 4.13 15.04 3.03
C GLY A 159 3.06 16.00 2.53
N MET A 160 1.77 15.69 2.71
CA MET A 160 0.66 16.59 2.40
C MET A 160 0.29 17.43 3.61
N THR A 161 0.01 18.70 3.36
CA THR A 161 -0.57 19.62 4.34
C THR A 161 -2.09 19.52 4.38
N ILE A 162 -2.72 20.14 5.37
CA ILE A 162 -4.19 20.22 5.43
C ILE A 162 -4.72 21.08 4.28
N ASP A 163 -4.00 22.11 3.87
CA ASP A 163 -4.38 22.98 2.74
C ASP A 163 -4.37 22.21 1.40
N ASP A 164 -3.42 21.29 1.23
CA ASP A 164 -3.42 20.37 0.07
C ASP A 164 -4.67 19.50 0.06
N VAL A 165 -5.04 18.93 1.21
CA VAL A 165 -6.26 18.12 1.35
C VAL A 165 -7.51 18.97 1.06
N ASP A 166 -7.58 20.19 1.56
CA ASP A 166 -8.71 21.10 1.34
C ASP A 166 -8.85 21.43 -0.16
N SER A 167 -7.76 21.73 -0.83
CA SER A 167 -7.73 22.00 -2.28
C SER A 167 -8.24 20.81 -3.09
N VAL A 168 -7.83 19.60 -2.75
CA VAL A 168 -8.34 18.36 -3.37
C VAL A 168 -9.84 18.18 -3.11
N CYS A 169 -10.31 18.45 -1.90
CA CYS A 169 -11.72 18.35 -1.55
C CYS A 169 -12.58 19.38 -2.29
N GLU A 170 -12.07 20.57 -2.55
CA GLU A 170 -12.78 21.60 -3.36
C GLU A 170 -12.97 21.12 -4.80
N LEU A 171 -11.97 20.50 -5.42
CA LEU A 171 -12.09 19.90 -6.75
C LEU A 171 -13.12 18.75 -6.76
N LEU A 172 -13.10 17.89 -5.75
CA LEU A 172 -14.09 16.82 -5.61
C LEU A 172 -15.52 17.35 -5.52
N LYS A 173 -15.74 18.38 -4.69
CA LYS A 173 -17.05 19.04 -4.56
C LYS A 173 -17.49 19.70 -5.87
N LYS A 174 -16.58 20.39 -6.55
CA LYS A 174 -16.84 20.99 -7.87
C LYS A 174 -17.27 19.96 -8.90
N PHE A 175 -16.61 18.80 -8.94
CA PHE A 175 -16.99 17.71 -9.83
C PHE A 175 -18.37 17.14 -9.48
N ALA A 176 -18.64 16.90 -8.19
CA ALA A 176 -19.94 16.39 -7.74
C ALA A 176 -21.09 17.34 -8.11
N ASP A 177 -20.91 18.65 -7.89
CA ASP A 177 -21.87 19.68 -8.24
C ASP A 177 -22.16 19.73 -9.75
N TYR A 178 -21.11 19.63 -10.57
CA TYR A 178 -21.23 19.56 -12.02
C TYR A 178 -22.09 18.34 -12.45
N LYS A 179 -21.83 17.19 -11.89
CA LYS A 179 -22.58 15.96 -12.19
C LYS A 179 -24.04 15.98 -11.73
N GLN A 180 -24.30 16.60 -10.58
CA GLN A 180 -25.68 16.76 -10.08
C GLN A 180 -26.49 17.74 -10.94
N LYS A 181 -25.91 18.86 -11.33
CA LYS A 181 -26.57 19.85 -12.22
C LYS A 181 -26.82 19.28 -13.61
N GLY A 182 -25.87 18.54 -14.18
CA GLY A 182 -26.03 17.90 -15.49
C GLY A 182 -27.13 16.83 -15.52
N ARG A 183 -27.39 16.14 -14.40
CA ARG A 183 -28.52 15.20 -14.28
C ARG A 183 -29.88 15.88 -14.16
N CYS A 184 -29.94 17.09 -13.60
CA CYS A 184 -31.20 17.87 -13.52
C CYS A 184 -31.64 18.49 -14.85
N SER A 185 -30.74 18.63 -15.82
CA SER A 185 -31.08 19.23 -17.12
C SER A 185 -31.58 18.23 -18.18
N VAL A 186 -31.70 16.96 -17.83
CA VAL A 186 -32.12 15.85 -18.74
C VAL A 186 -33.47 15.24 -18.29
N MET A 187 -34.11 15.80 -17.24
CA MET A 187 -35.50 15.52 -16.88
C MET A 187 -36.40 16.67 -17.36
#